data_ad8b0c000bed26cca10bffd71cd9715c
#
_entry.id   ad8b0c000bed26cca10bffd71cd9715c
#
_cell.length_a   1.000
_cell.length_b   1.000
_cell.length_c   1.000
_cell.angle_alpha   90.00
_cell.angle_beta   90.00
_cell.angle_gamma   90.00
#
_symmetry.space_group_name_H-M   'P 1'
#
loop_
_entity.id
_entity.type
_entity.pdbx_description
1 polymer ?
#
loop_
_entity_poly.entity_id
_entity_poly.type
_entity_poly.pdbx_seq_one_letter_code
_entity_poly.pdbx_strand_id
1 'polypeptide(L)'
;MSGREAAAELRVVVVCMGNICRSPMAEAVLRRQLEAAGLGERVAVDSAGTYAGHAGDRPDRRGRAVAERRGYDLSGLRARGLAPEDTAADLVLAMDRGNLRRVRQVIGDHPGAQLFMAATGDAPTVEVPDPYYGGLDGFERVLDLIEAGAAAWVERLRAMLDHGKAPPGGSGT
;
A
#
# COMPACT_ATOMS: atom_id res chain seq x y z
N MET A 1 -8.09 21.05 -6.84
CA MET A 1 -7.82 20.54 -6.57
C MET A 1 -7.00 20.45 -5.52
N SER A 2 -6.20 20.83 -5.50
CA SER A 2 -5.31 20.80 -4.45
C SER A 2 -5.88 20.99 -3.10
N GLY A 3 -6.93 21.68 -2.95
CA GLY A 3 -7.51 21.89 -1.65
C GLY A 3 -7.94 20.61 -0.96
N ARG A 4 -8.40 19.64 -1.73
CA ARG A 4 -8.82 18.39 -1.15
C ARG A 4 -7.65 17.53 -0.70
N GLU A 5 -6.60 17.52 -1.49
CA GLU A 5 -5.42 16.78 -1.10
C GLU A 5 -4.84 17.33 0.18
N ALA A 6 -4.89 18.65 0.33
CA ALA A 6 -4.38 19.28 1.54
C ALA A 6 -5.22 18.94 2.76
N ALA A 7 -6.45 18.46 2.56
CA ALA A 7 -7.31 18.13 3.68
C ALA A 7 -7.07 16.74 4.25
N ALA A 8 -6.27 15.90 3.59
CA ALA A 8 -6.00 14.56 4.10
C ALA A 8 -5.24 14.63 5.41
N GLU A 9 -5.70 13.87 6.39
CA GLU A 9 -5.09 13.86 7.71
C GLU A 9 -3.99 12.81 7.82
N LEU A 10 -4.08 11.74 7.04
CA LEU A 10 -3.08 10.67 7.04
C LEU A 10 -2.66 10.38 5.61
N ARG A 11 -1.41 9.99 5.45
CA ARG A 11 -0.85 9.63 4.16
C ARG A 11 -0.21 8.26 4.25
N VAL A 12 -0.57 7.39 3.32
CA VAL A 12 -0.08 6.01 3.26
C VAL A 12 0.58 5.78 1.91
N VAL A 13 1.78 5.21 1.92
CA VAL A 13 2.45 4.79 0.70
C VAL A 13 2.63 3.28 0.76
N VAL A 14 2.11 2.55 -0.22
CA VAL A 14 2.30 1.10 -0.30
C VAL A 14 3.43 0.82 -1.29
N VAL A 15 4.30 -0.13 -0.94
CA VAL A 15 5.57 -0.31 -1.66
C VAL A 15 5.78 -1.77 -2.02
N CYS A 16 6.13 -2.01 -3.29
CA CYS A 16 6.64 -3.31 -3.72
C CYS A 16 7.93 -3.05 -4.49
N MET A 17 8.44 -4.03 -5.22
CA MET A 17 9.70 -3.82 -5.92
C MET A 17 9.55 -2.88 -7.10
N GLY A 18 8.70 -3.23 -8.06
CA GLY A 18 8.62 -2.48 -9.31
C GLY A 18 7.50 -1.47 -9.40
N ASN A 19 6.60 -1.47 -8.46
CA ASN A 19 5.40 -0.62 -8.48
C ASN A 19 4.54 -0.87 -9.71
N ILE A 20 4.53 -2.12 -10.19
CA ILE A 20 3.68 -2.50 -11.32
C ILE A 20 2.76 -3.68 -11.01
N CYS A 21 3.00 -4.42 -9.93
CA CYS A 21 2.17 -5.58 -9.59
C CYS A 21 1.43 -5.38 -8.29
N ARG A 22 2.10 -5.61 -7.17
CA ARG A 22 1.43 -5.66 -5.87
C ARG A 22 0.99 -4.30 -5.36
N SER A 23 1.87 -3.31 -5.38
CA SER A 23 1.53 -2.03 -4.78
C SER A 23 0.46 -1.24 -5.54
N PRO A 24 0.38 -1.28 -6.88
CA PRO A 24 -0.75 -0.61 -7.51
C PRO A 24 -2.09 -1.27 -7.20
N MET A 25 -2.12 -2.60 -7.07
CA MET A 25 -3.35 -3.27 -6.66
C MET A 25 -3.71 -2.87 -5.22
N ALA A 26 -2.72 -2.83 -4.33
CA ALA A 26 -2.97 -2.43 -2.94
C ALA A 26 -3.45 -0.99 -2.85
N GLU A 27 -2.90 -0.10 -3.65
CA GLU A 27 -3.35 1.29 -3.68
C GLU A 27 -4.82 1.38 -4.06
N ALA A 28 -5.21 0.70 -5.13
CA ALA A 28 -6.60 0.76 -5.60
C ALA A 28 -7.56 0.13 -4.60
N VAL A 29 -7.19 -1.02 -4.04
CA VAL A 29 -8.03 -1.72 -3.08
C VAL A 29 -8.21 -0.89 -1.82
N LEU A 30 -7.11 -0.37 -1.28
CA LEU A 30 -7.17 0.41 -0.05
C LEU A 30 -8.00 1.68 -0.25
N ARG A 31 -7.81 2.38 -1.36
CA ARG A 31 -8.61 3.55 -1.66
C ARG A 31 -10.09 3.23 -1.68
N ARG A 32 -10.45 2.15 -2.34
CA ARG A 32 -11.87 1.79 -2.46
C ARG A 32 -12.46 1.43 -1.11
N GLN A 33 -11.73 0.67 -0.30
CA GLN A 33 -12.24 0.31 1.02
C GLN A 33 -12.35 1.52 1.94
N LEU A 34 -11.41 2.46 1.84
CA LEU A 34 -11.48 3.69 2.60
C LEU A 34 -12.72 4.51 2.20
N GLU A 35 -12.99 4.58 0.91
CA GLU A 35 -14.17 5.29 0.44
C GLU A 35 -15.44 4.65 0.96
N ALA A 36 -15.52 3.32 0.93
CA ALA A 36 -16.68 2.60 1.44
C ALA A 36 -16.87 2.82 2.94
N ALA A 37 -15.76 3.08 3.65
CA ALA A 37 -15.80 3.31 5.09
C ALA A 37 -16.03 4.78 5.46
N GLY A 38 -16.18 5.65 4.46
CA GLY A 38 -16.35 7.08 4.71
C GLY A 38 -15.07 7.82 5.04
N LEU A 39 -13.91 7.21 4.77
CA LEU A 39 -12.61 7.79 5.12
C LEU A 39 -11.81 8.26 3.92
N GLY A 40 -12.39 8.20 2.72
CA GLY A 40 -11.63 8.41 1.50
C GLY A 40 -10.99 9.79 1.38
N GLU A 41 -11.59 10.82 1.95
CA GLU A 41 -11.02 12.16 1.88
C GLU A 41 -10.08 12.45 3.04
N ARG A 42 -10.06 11.61 4.05
CA ARG A 42 -9.23 11.82 5.23
C ARG A 42 -7.89 11.07 5.15
N VAL A 43 -7.78 10.09 4.25
CA VAL A 43 -6.57 9.29 4.10
C VAL A 43 -6.16 9.30 2.63
N ALA A 44 -4.97 9.82 2.36
CA ALA A 44 -4.41 9.82 1.02
C ALA A 44 -3.56 8.56 0.85
N VAL A 45 -3.75 7.86 -0.26
CA VAL A 45 -3.02 6.61 -0.54
C VAL A 45 -2.25 6.78 -1.84
N ASP A 46 -0.99 6.37 -1.83
CA ASP A 46 -0.13 6.38 -3.00
C ASP A 46 0.67 5.08 -2.99
N SER A 47 1.43 4.83 -4.05
CA SER A 47 2.28 3.65 -4.13
C SER A 47 3.61 3.99 -4.78
N ALA A 48 4.62 3.15 -4.53
CA ALA A 48 5.96 3.37 -5.06
C ALA A 48 6.70 2.03 -5.16
N GLY A 49 7.82 2.03 -5.87
CA GLY A 49 8.66 0.86 -6.00
C GLY A 49 10.04 1.10 -5.43
N THR A 50 10.63 0.06 -4.89
CA THR A 50 12.01 0.15 -4.42
C THR A 50 12.99 0.15 -5.59
N TYR A 51 12.54 -0.25 -6.77
CA TYR A 51 13.32 -0.25 -7.99
C TYR A 51 12.61 0.69 -8.98
N ALA A 52 13.32 1.71 -9.44
CA ALA A 52 12.71 2.75 -10.27
C ALA A 52 12.72 2.44 -11.77
N GLY A 53 13.16 1.24 -12.16
CA GLY A 53 13.29 0.91 -13.58
C GLY A 53 12.00 0.89 -14.36
N HIS A 54 10.86 0.80 -13.67
CA HIS A 54 9.54 0.83 -14.32
C HIS A 54 8.88 2.20 -14.23
N ALA A 55 9.59 3.22 -13.77
CA ALA A 55 8.99 4.55 -13.60
C ALA A 55 8.26 4.99 -14.86
N GLY A 56 7.03 5.43 -14.70
CA GLY A 56 6.19 5.86 -15.82
C GLY A 56 5.37 4.75 -16.45
N ASP A 57 5.67 3.49 -16.14
CA ASP A 57 4.95 2.36 -16.74
C ASP A 57 3.57 2.19 -16.13
N ARG A 58 2.70 1.56 -16.89
CA ARG A 58 1.37 1.17 -16.39
C ARG A 58 1.54 -0.07 -15.51
N PRO A 59 0.56 -0.33 -14.63
CA PRO A 59 0.56 -1.59 -13.92
C PRO A 59 0.59 -2.79 -14.87
N ASP A 60 1.14 -3.90 -14.40
CA ASP A 60 1.22 -5.14 -15.17
C ASP A 60 -0.15 -5.52 -15.71
N ARG A 61 -0.19 -5.93 -16.98
CA ARG A 61 -1.45 -6.24 -17.64
C ARG A 61 -2.26 -7.31 -16.91
N ARG A 62 -1.57 -8.31 -16.36
CA ARG A 62 -2.26 -9.39 -15.63
C ARG A 62 -2.89 -8.87 -14.35
N GLY A 63 -2.17 -7.99 -13.64
CA GLY A 63 -2.71 -7.36 -12.44
C GLY A 63 -3.91 -6.50 -12.76
N ARG A 64 -3.84 -5.74 -13.85
CA ARG A 64 -4.96 -4.93 -14.27
C ARG A 64 -6.19 -5.80 -14.58
N ALA A 65 -5.98 -6.91 -15.28
CA ALA A 65 -7.08 -7.78 -15.67
C ALA A 65 -7.76 -8.41 -14.44
N VAL A 66 -6.95 -8.90 -13.51
CA VAL A 66 -7.48 -9.52 -12.29
C VAL A 66 -8.22 -8.50 -11.43
N ALA A 67 -7.64 -7.31 -11.28
CA ALA A 67 -8.26 -6.25 -10.48
C ALA A 67 -9.58 -5.80 -11.11
N GLU A 68 -9.59 -5.64 -12.42
CA GLU A 68 -10.78 -5.18 -13.13
C GLU A 68 -11.96 -6.13 -12.95
N ARG A 69 -11.70 -7.43 -12.91
CA ARG A 69 -12.76 -8.40 -12.67
C ARG A 69 -13.46 -8.22 -11.34
N ARG A 70 -12.78 -7.62 -10.38
CA ARG A 70 -13.35 -7.36 -9.05
C ARG A 70 -13.75 -5.90 -8.88
N GLY A 71 -13.72 -5.14 -9.97
CA GLY A 71 -14.20 -3.76 -9.96
C GLY A 71 -13.17 -2.71 -9.57
N TYR A 72 -11.90 -3.08 -9.51
CA TYR A 72 -10.84 -2.10 -9.22
C TYR A 72 -10.24 -1.60 -10.53
N ASP A 73 -10.06 -0.29 -10.64
CA ASP A 73 -9.53 0.33 -11.84
C ASP A 73 -8.10 0.82 -11.59
N LEU A 74 -7.14 0.21 -12.24
CA LEU A 74 -5.73 0.58 -12.12
C LEU A 74 -5.26 1.46 -13.28
N SER A 75 -6.16 1.82 -14.21
CA SER A 75 -5.73 2.41 -15.48
C SER A 75 -5.04 3.76 -15.35
N GLY A 76 -5.36 4.50 -14.30
CA GLY A 76 -4.74 5.82 -14.10
C GLY A 76 -3.43 5.80 -13.37
N LEU A 77 -2.99 4.65 -12.88
CA LEU A 77 -1.79 4.57 -12.08
C LEU A 77 -0.54 4.46 -12.94
N ARG A 78 0.55 5.01 -12.45
CA ARG A 78 1.86 4.93 -13.12
C ARG A 78 2.90 4.64 -12.05
N ALA A 79 3.86 3.81 -12.41
CA ALA A 79 4.94 3.43 -11.49
C ALA A 79 5.84 4.63 -11.20
N ARG A 80 6.33 4.70 -9.96
CA ARG A 80 7.34 5.67 -9.56
C ARG A 80 8.27 5.03 -8.54
N GLY A 81 9.46 5.59 -8.40
CA GLY A 81 10.40 5.10 -7.41
C GLY A 81 10.13 5.70 -6.04
N LEU A 82 10.39 4.90 -5.01
CA LEU A 82 10.37 5.39 -3.63
C LEU A 82 11.48 6.45 -3.49
N ALA A 83 11.17 7.52 -2.80
CA ALA A 83 12.09 8.65 -2.69
C ALA A 83 12.20 9.11 -1.23
N PRO A 84 13.27 9.85 -0.89
CA PRO A 84 13.40 10.35 0.50
C PRO A 84 12.20 11.18 0.96
N GLU A 85 11.53 11.85 0.03
CA GLU A 85 10.34 12.63 0.36
C GLU A 85 9.22 11.78 0.93
N ASP A 86 9.23 10.48 0.68
CA ASP A 86 8.22 9.58 1.23
C ASP A 86 8.32 9.44 2.74
N THR A 87 9.38 9.96 3.34
CA THR A 87 9.48 10.08 4.79
C THR A 87 8.29 10.87 5.37
N ALA A 88 7.69 11.75 4.58
CA ALA A 88 6.56 12.54 5.03
C ALA A 88 5.27 11.73 5.21
N ALA A 89 5.22 10.50 4.69
CA ALA A 89 4.03 9.66 4.86
C ALA A 89 3.92 9.19 6.30
N ASP A 90 2.71 8.99 6.78
CA ASP A 90 2.47 8.45 8.12
C ASP A 90 2.76 6.96 8.16
N LEU A 91 2.42 6.25 7.08
CA LEU A 91 2.66 4.81 6.97
C LEU A 91 3.33 4.52 5.63
N VAL A 92 4.34 3.65 5.66
CA VAL A 92 4.97 3.15 4.44
C VAL A 92 4.92 1.62 4.55
N LEU A 93 4.06 1.01 3.75
CA LEU A 93 3.68 -0.39 3.92
C LEU A 93 4.28 -1.23 2.79
N ALA A 94 5.19 -2.11 3.16
CA ALA A 94 5.92 -2.92 2.20
C ALA A 94 5.27 -4.29 2.04
N MET A 95 5.32 -4.83 0.83
CA MET A 95 4.68 -6.10 0.53
C MET A 95 5.44 -7.29 1.10
N ASP A 96 6.76 -7.21 1.19
CA ASP A 96 7.56 -8.29 1.74
C ASP A 96 8.77 -7.73 2.47
N ARG A 97 9.51 -8.62 3.13
CA ARG A 97 10.66 -8.20 3.93
C ARG A 97 11.77 -7.59 3.10
N GLY A 98 11.95 -8.07 1.86
CA GLY A 98 12.94 -7.48 0.97
C GLY A 98 12.59 -6.04 0.65
N ASN A 99 11.31 -5.79 0.36
CA ASN A 99 10.86 -4.42 0.12
C ASN A 99 11.06 -3.57 1.38
N LEU A 100 10.75 -4.11 2.54
CA LEU A 100 10.89 -3.35 3.78
C LEU A 100 12.34 -2.96 4.06
N ARG A 101 13.27 -3.88 3.81
CA ARG A 101 14.69 -3.55 3.97
C ARG A 101 15.09 -2.40 3.07
N ARG A 102 14.63 -2.42 1.82
CA ARG A 102 14.94 -1.34 0.89
C ARG A 102 14.29 -0.03 1.31
N VAL A 103 13.05 -0.09 1.80
CA VAL A 103 12.39 1.10 2.33
C VAL A 103 13.28 1.76 3.39
N ARG A 104 13.77 0.95 4.32
CA ARG A 104 14.62 1.49 5.40
C ARG A 104 15.93 2.07 4.90
N GLN A 105 16.44 1.57 3.79
CA GLN A 105 17.65 2.14 3.18
C GLN A 105 17.39 3.52 2.60
N VAL A 106 16.16 3.77 2.14
CA VAL A 106 15.82 5.04 1.51
C VAL A 106 15.34 6.08 2.52
N ILE A 107 14.49 5.69 3.44
CA ILE A 107 13.87 6.66 4.36
C ILE A 107 14.29 6.46 5.82
N GLY A 108 15.19 5.52 6.10
CA GLY A 108 15.68 5.32 7.46
C GLY A 108 14.69 4.61 8.36
N ASP A 109 14.87 4.81 9.66
CA ASP A 109 14.02 4.17 10.67
C ASP A 109 12.75 4.97 10.86
N HIS A 110 11.85 4.79 9.93
CA HIS A 110 10.56 5.47 9.98
C HIS A 110 9.61 4.65 10.85
N PRO A 111 8.96 5.24 11.87
CA PRO A 111 8.11 4.46 12.77
C PRO A 111 6.89 3.85 12.08
N GLY A 112 6.46 4.41 10.96
CA GLY A 112 5.34 3.88 10.20
C GLY A 112 5.73 2.90 9.11
N ALA A 113 7.01 2.55 8.97
CA ALA A 113 7.46 1.61 7.96
C ALA A 113 7.31 0.18 8.47
N GLN A 114 6.46 -0.61 7.82
CA GLN A 114 6.19 -1.98 8.26
C GLN A 114 5.60 -2.79 7.12
N LEU A 115 5.39 -4.07 7.36
CA LEU A 115 4.79 -4.93 6.35
C LEU A 115 3.31 -4.63 6.19
N PHE A 116 2.85 -4.65 4.94
CA PHE A 116 1.44 -4.43 4.64
C PHE A 116 0.55 -5.43 5.39
N MET A 117 0.96 -6.70 5.45
CA MET A 117 0.16 -7.72 6.09
C MET A 117 0.26 -7.73 7.62
N ALA A 118 1.10 -6.85 8.20
CA ALA A 118 1.23 -6.79 9.65
C ALA A 118 -0.08 -6.47 10.37
N ALA A 119 -0.97 -5.74 9.71
CA ALA A 119 -2.22 -5.33 10.32
C ALA A 119 -3.20 -6.47 10.53
N THR A 120 -3.01 -7.59 9.84
CA THR A 120 -3.95 -8.72 10.00
C THR A 120 -3.86 -9.35 11.38
N GLY A 121 -2.70 -9.22 12.03
CA GLY A 121 -2.53 -9.74 13.38
C GLY A 121 -2.37 -11.24 13.49
N ASP A 122 -2.83 -11.98 12.52
CA ASP A 122 -2.78 -13.44 12.58
C ASP A 122 -1.41 -13.98 12.23
N ALA A 123 -0.74 -13.32 11.33
CA ALA A 123 0.56 -13.75 10.89
C ALA A 123 1.38 -12.50 10.62
N PRO A 124 1.90 -11.89 11.66
CA PRO A 124 2.61 -10.61 11.52
C PRO A 124 3.78 -10.66 10.56
N THR A 125 4.20 -11.86 10.20
CA THR A 125 5.31 -12.00 9.27
C THR A 125 4.84 -12.41 7.88
N VAL A 126 3.55 -12.42 7.63
CA VAL A 126 3.04 -12.81 6.31
C VAL A 126 3.47 -11.79 5.27
N GLU A 127 3.99 -12.31 4.18
CA GLU A 127 4.39 -11.50 3.05
C GLU A 127 3.39 -11.68 1.92
N VAL A 128 3.24 -10.67 1.09
CA VAL A 128 2.51 -10.80 -0.16
C VAL A 128 3.51 -11.26 -1.22
N PRO A 129 3.36 -12.46 -1.78
CA PRO A 129 4.35 -12.98 -2.73
C PRO A 129 4.35 -12.18 -4.03
N ASP A 130 5.49 -12.18 -4.71
CA ASP A 130 5.63 -11.48 -5.97
C ASP A 130 5.09 -12.36 -7.09
N PRO A 131 4.02 -11.94 -7.79
CA PRO A 131 3.42 -12.77 -8.82
C PRO A 131 4.03 -12.59 -10.21
N TYR A 132 5.09 -11.79 -10.32
CA TYR A 132 5.58 -11.35 -11.62
C TYR A 132 5.91 -12.52 -12.57
N TYR A 133 6.50 -13.59 -12.03
CA TYR A 133 6.89 -14.73 -12.86
C TYR A 133 5.82 -15.82 -12.94
N GLY A 134 4.64 -15.58 -12.40
CA GLY A 134 3.57 -16.55 -12.44
C GLY A 134 2.48 -16.17 -13.43
N GLY A 135 1.37 -16.88 -13.35
CA GLY A 135 0.21 -16.62 -14.19
C GLY A 135 -0.87 -15.86 -13.45
N LEU A 136 -2.06 -15.85 -14.04
CA LEU A 136 -3.20 -15.13 -13.46
C LEU A 136 -3.55 -15.63 -12.08
N ASP A 137 -3.38 -16.94 -11.81
CA ASP A 137 -3.71 -17.48 -10.49
C ASP A 137 -2.87 -16.84 -9.38
N GLY A 138 -1.61 -16.52 -9.69
CA GLY A 138 -0.76 -15.83 -8.73
C GLY A 138 -1.27 -14.43 -8.43
N PHE A 139 -1.72 -13.74 -9.46
CA PHE A 139 -2.29 -12.40 -9.26
C PHE A 139 -3.60 -12.44 -8.49
N GLU A 140 -4.43 -13.49 -8.73
CA GLU A 140 -5.66 -13.64 -7.96
C GLU A 140 -5.37 -13.85 -6.47
N ARG A 141 -4.39 -14.70 -6.18
CA ARG A 141 -4.01 -14.96 -4.79
C ARG A 141 -3.47 -13.69 -4.12
N VAL A 142 -2.66 -12.93 -4.84
CA VAL A 142 -2.13 -11.67 -4.33
C VAL A 142 -3.27 -10.71 -4.02
N LEU A 143 -4.25 -10.63 -4.90
CA LEU A 143 -5.38 -9.75 -4.67
C LEU A 143 -6.19 -10.18 -3.45
N ASP A 144 -6.36 -11.49 -3.22
CA ASP A 144 -7.03 -11.98 -2.02
C ASP A 144 -6.31 -11.50 -0.76
N LEU A 145 -4.98 -11.63 -0.74
CA LEU A 145 -4.20 -11.19 0.41
C LEU A 145 -4.29 -9.68 0.60
N ILE A 146 -4.24 -8.94 -0.49
CA ILE A 146 -4.32 -7.49 -0.44
C ILE A 146 -5.66 -7.03 0.10
N GLU A 147 -6.74 -7.70 -0.31
CA GLU A 147 -8.06 -7.33 0.22
C GLU A 147 -8.14 -7.54 1.72
N ALA A 148 -7.59 -8.65 2.21
CA ALA A 148 -7.58 -8.91 3.65
C ALA A 148 -6.72 -7.90 4.41
N GLY A 149 -5.54 -7.61 3.89
CA GLY A 149 -4.65 -6.64 4.51
C GLY A 149 -5.24 -5.24 4.52
N ALA A 150 -5.85 -4.85 3.41
CA ALA A 150 -6.48 -3.53 3.32
C ALA A 150 -7.61 -3.38 4.33
N ALA A 151 -8.44 -4.41 4.50
CA ALA A 151 -9.52 -4.36 5.47
C ALA A 151 -8.98 -4.12 6.88
N ALA A 152 -7.88 -4.81 7.22
CA ALA A 152 -7.25 -4.61 8.53
C ALA A 152 -6.69 -3.19 8.67
N TRP A 153 -6.10 -2.65 7.61
CA TRP A 153 -5.56 -1.29 7.67
C TRP A 153 -6.65 -0.24 7.78
N VAL A 154 -7.81 -0.45 7.13
CA VAL A 154 -8.91 0.49 7.26
C VAL A 154 -9.30 0.63 8.73
N GLU A 155 -9.36 -0.48 9.47
CA GLU A 155 -9.71 -0.42 10.89
C GLU A 155 -8.64 0.31 11.70
N ARG A 156 -7.36 0.04 11.41
CA ARG A 156 -6.29 0.74 12.10
C ARG A 156 -6.27 2.23 11.78
N LEU A 157 -6.48 2.56 10.51
CA LEU A 157 -6.49 3.97 10.10
C LEU A 157 -7.66 4.71 10.75
N ARG A 158 -8.82 4.06 10.86
CA ARG A 158 -9.94 4.65 11.56
C ARG A 158 -9.56 4.95 13.01
N ALA A 159 -8.92 4.00 13.67
CA ALA A 159 -8.48 4.22 15.05
C ALA A 159 -7.48 5.35 15.17
N MET A 160 -6.54 5.44 14.23
CA MET A 160 -5.57 6.53 14.23
C MET A 160 -6.24 7.88 14.06
N LEU A 161 -7.25 7.95 13.21
CA LEU A 161 -7.98 9.20 13.01
C LEU A 161 -8.77 9.57 14.27
N ASP A 162 -9.37 8.57 14.92
CA ASP A 162 -10.16 8.81 16.11
C ASP A 162 -9.30 9.21 17.31
N HIS A 163 -8.04 8.77 17.32
CA HIS A 163 -7.15 9.00 18.47
C HIS A 163 -6.00 9.95 18.15
N GLY A 164 -6.11 10.71 17.07
CA GLY A 164 -5.13 11.75 16.79
C GLY A 164 -3.81 11.24 16.27
N LYS A 165 -3.79 10.30 15.33
CA LYS A 165 -2.55 9.82 14.71
C LYS A 165 -1.62 9.09 15.67
N ALA A 166 -2.18 8.36 16.61
CA ALA A 166 -1.32 7.56 17.47
C ALA A 166 -0.45 6.65 16.63
N PRO A 167 0.83 6.52 16.93
CA PRO A 167 1.73 5.69 16.14
C PRO A 167 1.26 4.25 16.11
N PRO A 168 1.24 3.66 14.93
CA PRO A 168 0.86 2.27 14.83
C PRO A 168 1.95 1.43 15.45
N GLY A 169 1.61 0.42 16.12
CA GLY A 169 2.57 -0.47 16.62
C GLY A 169 3.19 -0.03 17.85
N GLY A 170 2.79 0.93 18.32
CA GLY A 170 3.43 1.38 19.40
C GLY A 170 3.41 0.44 20.46
N SER A 171 3.46 -0.30 20.49
CA SER A 171 3.39 -1.14 21.32
C SER A 171 3.95 -1.31 22.29
N GLY A 172 4.39 -1.22 22.40
CA GLY A 172 5.07 -1.30 23.10
C GLY A 172 5.05 -1.95 24.23
N THR A 173 5.26 -2.19 24.61
CA THR A 173 5.38 -2.65 25.62
C THR A 173 5.21 -3.41 26.06
#